data_d362e13dc815f2306bbbda97a788c9a4
#
_entry.id   d362e13dc815f2306bbbda97a788c9a4
#
_cell.length_a   1.000
_cell.length_b   1.000
_cell.length_c   1.000
_cell.angle_alpha   90.00
_cell.angle_beta   90.00
_cell.angle_gamma   90.00
#
_symmetry.space_group_name_H-M   'P 1'
#
loop_
_entity.id
_entity.type
_entity.pdbx_description
1 polymer ?
#
loop_
_entity_poly.entity_id
_entity_poly.type
_entity_poly.pdbx_seq_one_letter_code
_entity_poly.pdbx_strand_id
1 'polypeptide(L)'
;MTRLTGIDGTKGPHRWVVLSGVWLIYFSFGLTVAALGPLVTPITQDLRMTFGEMGTVLGAWPLIYILAALPCGFLIDRIGPRKGLLIAAVIMGLSGLLRSAADTHLTLFLAVAIFGLGGPLISVGAPKVIALLFQGKNR
;
A
#
# COMPACT_ATOMS: atom_id res chain seq x y z
N MET A 1 -40.66 5.99 4.11
CA MET A 1 -40.44 5.35 2.80
C MET A 1 -39.42 6.19 2.01
N THR A 2 -38.15 6.04 2.28
CA THR A 2 -37.07 6.75 1.59
C THR A 2 -36.44 5.75 0.64
N ARG A 3 -36.67 5.96 -0.66
CA ARG A 3 -36.06 5.16 -1.74
C ARG A 3 -34.53 5.32 -1.68
N LEU A 4 -33.86 4.28 -1.26
CA LEU A 4 -32.44 4.10 -1.54
C LEU A 4 -32.35 3.78 -3.04
N THR A 5 -32.19 4.81 -3.84
CA THR A 5 -31.92 4.72 -5.28
C THR A 5 -30.65 3.92 -5.50
N GLY A 6 -30.82 2.79 -6.17
CA GLY A 6 -29.88 1.74 -6.42
C GLY A 6 -28.57 2.20 -7.03
N ILE A 7 -27.52 1.63 -6.50
CA ILE A 7 -26.26 1.48 -7.22
C ILE A 7 -26.38 0.19 -8.03
N ASP A 8 -27.14 0.28 -9.11
CA ASP A 8 -27.27 -0.80 -10.12
C ASP A 8 -26.11 -0.68 -11.11
N GLY A 9 -24.88 -0.84 -10.60
CA GLY A 9 -23.66 -0.66 -11.37
C GLY A 9 -22.75 -1.91 -11.44
N THR A 10 -23.28 -3.13 -11.22
CA THR A 10 -22.43 -4.30 -11.03
C THR A 10 -22.39 -5.29 -12.21
N LYS A 11 -22.97 -4.95 -13.35
CA LYS A 11 -22.98 -5.81 -14.54
C LYS A 11 -22.31 -5.14 -15.74
N GLY A 12 -20.95 -5.06 -15.74
CA GLY A 12 -20.28 -4.48 -16.88
C GLY A 12 -18.75 -4.56 -16.82
N PRO A 13 -18.07 -4.10 -17.86
CA PRO A 13 -16.58 -4.07 -17.96
C PRO A 13 -15.91 -3.35 -16.79
N HIS A 14 -16.65 -2.49 -16.09
CA HIS A 14 -16.18 -1.72 -14.93
C HIS A 14 -15.64 -2.60 -13.78
N ARG A 15 -16.15 -3.82 -13.61
CA ARG A 15 -15.66 -4.78 -12.59
C ARG A 15 -14.22 -5.21 -12.86
N TRP A 16 -13.91 -5.48 -14.11
CA TRP A 16 -12.59 -5.89 -14.55
C TRP A 16 -11.58 -4.74 -14.43
N VAL A 17 -12.00 -3.50 -14.70
CA VAL A 17 -11.17 -2.30 -14.53
C VAL A 17 -10.81 -2.11 -13.06
N VAL A 18 -11.78 -2.24 -12.13
CA VAL A 18 -11.51 -2.14 -10.70
C VAL A 18 -10.61 -3.28 -10.23
N LEU A 19 -10.84 -4.51 -10.69
CA LEU A 19 -10.00 -5.65 -10.36
C LEU A 19 -8.56 -5.46 -10.84
N SER A 20 -8.39 -4.98 -12.09
CA SER A 20 -7.06 -4.66 -12.63
C SER A 20 -6.37 -3.57 -11.83
N GLY A 21 -7.10 -2.54 -11.39
CA GLY A 21 -6.55 -1.49 -10.53
C GLY A 21 -6.08 -2.03 -9.18
N VAL A 22 -6.87 -2.86 -8.53
CA VAL A 22 -6.48 -3.52 -7.27
C VAL A 22 -5.26 -4.42 -7.49
N TRP A 23 -5.24 -5.18 -8.58
CA TRP A 23 -4.10 -6.05 -8.93
C TRP A 23 -2.82 -5.23 -9.16
N LEU A 24 -2.89 -4.11 -9.87
CA LEU A 24 -1.75 -3.22 -10.10
C LEU A 24 -1.20 -2.64 -8.79
N ILE A 25 -2.07 -2.26 -7.85
CA ILE A 25 -1.64 -1.77 -6.53
C ILE A 25 -0.88 -2.87 -5.78
N TYR A 26 -1.39 -4.09 -5.76
CA TYR A 26 -0.71 -5.23 -5.13
C TYR A 26 0.61 -5.58 -5.81
N PHE A 27 0.61 -5.57 -7.13
CA PHE A 27 1.82 -5.82 -7.91
C PHE A 27 2.91 -4.77 -7.62
N SER A 28 2.53 -3.48 -7.62
CA SER A 28 3.45 -2.38 -7.28
C SER A 28 3.97 -2.50 -5.85
N PHE A 29 3.12 -2.88 -4.90
CA PHE A 29 3.52 -3.13 -3.52
C PHE A 29 4.55 -4.26 -3.45
N GLY A 30 4.26 -5.41 -4.04
CA GLY A 30 5.16 -6.56 -4.07
C GLY A 30 6.49 -6.25 -4.76
N LEU A 31 6.45 -5.56 -5.90
CA LEU A 31 7.63 -5.14 -6.64
C LEU A 31 8.52 -4.22 -5.80
N THR A 32 7.91 -3.25 -5.10
CA THR A 32 8.64 -2.31 -4.24
C THR A 32 9.35 -3.03 -3.08
N VAL A 33 8.70 -4.03 -2.49
CA VAL A 33 9.31 -4.84 -1.42
C VAL A 33 10.43 -5.71 -1.97
N ALA A 34 10.18 -6.39 -3.09
CA ALA A 34 11.15 -7.30 -3.71
C ALA A 34 12.39 -6.57 -4.25
N ALA A 35 12.23 -5.35 -4.75
CA ALA A 35 13.33 -4.55 -5.29
C ALA A 35 14.38 -4.16 -4.25
N LEU A 36 14.02 -4.11 -2.97
CA LEU A 36 14.98 -3.75 -1.92
C LEU A 36 16.10 -4.81 -1.77
N GLY A 37 15.80 -6.10 -1.96
CA GLY A 37 16.79 -7.17 -1.82
C GLY A 37 18.05 -6.98 -2.68
N PRO A 38 17.93 -6.95 -4.01
CA PRO A 38 19.08 -6.77 -4.90
C PRO A 38 19.74 -5.38 -4.80
N LEU A 39 19.01 -4.38 -4.26
CA LEU A 39 19.52 -3.02 -4.12
C LEU A 39 20.29 -2.78 -2.80
N VAL A 40 20.32 -3.72 -1.87
CA VAL A 40 21.02 -3.58 -0.59
C VAL A 40 22.49 -3.18 -0.78
N THR A 41 23.23 -3.92 -1.59
CA THR A 41 24.67 -3.68 -1.79
C THR A 41 24.94 -2.33 -2.47
N PRO A 42 24.33 -1.98 -3.62
CA PRO A 42 24.56 -0.67 -4.23
C PRO A 42 24.15 0.50 -3.32
N ILE A 43 23.01 0.42 -2.63
CA ILE A 43 22.55 1.49 -1.73
C ILE A 43 23.52 1.68 -0.55
N THR A 44 24.00 0.60 0.07
CA THR A 44 24.99 0.65 1.16
C THR A 44 26.31 1.30 0.70
N GLN A 45 26.75 1.03 -0.52
CA GLN A 45 27.95 1.63 -1.07
C GLN A 45 27.76 3.12 -1.38
N ASP A 46 26.66 3.50 -2.04
CA ASP A 46 26.37 4.89 -2.42
C ASP A 46 26.20 5.81 -1.21
N LEU A 47 25.45 5.35 -0.20
CA LEU A 47 25.19 6.10 1.01
C LEU A 47 26.25 5.89 2.11
N ARG A 48 27.31 5.12 1.83
CA ARG A 48 28.40 4.78 2.77
C ARG A 48 27.90 4.26 4.11
N MET A 49 26.84 3.45 4.07
CA MET A 49 26.22 2.84 5.24
C MET A 49 26.84 1.48 5.56
N THR A 50 26.73 1.08 6.82
CA THR A 50 27.00 -0.29 7.24
C THR A 50 25.82 -1.21 6.89
N PHE A 51 26.05 -2.52 6.81
CA PHE A 51 24.96 -3.50 6.64
C PHE A 51 23.99 -3.50 7.84
N GLY A 52 24.46 -3.13 9.04
CA GLY A 52 23.59 -2.95 10.20
C GLY A 52 22.59 -1.80 10.02
N GLU A 53 23.07 -0.66 9.56
CA GLU A 53 22.21 0.50 9.25
C GLU A 53 21.21 0.17 8.13
N MET A 54 21.65 -0.54 7.09
CA MET A 54 20.73 -1.00 6.04
C MET A 54 19.69 -1.99 6.58
N GLY A 55 20.05 -2.82 7.56
CA GLY A 55 19.13 -3.69 8.27
C GLY A 55 18.02 -2.92 9.00
N THR A 56 18.34 -1.78 9.62
CA THR A 56 17.32 -0.92 10.24
C THR A 56 16.39 -0.30 9.21
N VAL A 57 16.90 0.09 8.05
CA VAL A 57 16.08 0.58 6.93
C VAL A 57 15.11 -0.50 6.43
N LEU A 58 15.62 -1.71 6.22
CA LEU A 58 14.78 -2.84 5.79
C LEU A 58 13.73 -3.23 6.84
N GLY A 59 14.06 -3.10 8.13
CA GLY A 59 13.15 -3.36 9.25
C GLY A 59 12.10 -2.28 9.46
N ALA A 60 12.29 -1.08 8.93
CA ALA A 60 11.40 0.06 9.17
C ALA A 60 9.97 -0.18 8.65
N TRP A 61 9.81 -0.69 7.43
CA TRP A 61 8.48 -0.88 6.85
C TRP A 61 7.65 -1.95 7.56
N PRO A 62 8.17 -3.16 7.92
CA PRO A 62 7.35 -4.14 8.65
C PRO A 62 7.03 -3.68 10.06
N LEU A 63 7.94 -2.95 10.73
CA LEU A 63 7.66 -2.37 12.04
C LEU A 63 6.49 -1.39 11.99
N ILE A 64 6.55 -0.42 11.07
CA ILE A 64 5.47 0.55 10.89
C ILE A 64 4.19 -0.13 10.42
N TYR A 65 4.29 -1.15 9.55
CA TYR A 65 3.15 -1.94 9.11
C TYR A 65 2.39 -2.55 10.28
N ILE A 66 3.09 -3.18 11.22
CA ILE A 66 2.46 -3.81 12.40
C ILE A 66 1.78 -2.75 13.27
N LEU A 67 2.47 -1.63 13.56
CA LEU A 67 1.91 -0.55 14.37
C LEU A 67 0.71 0.13 13.71
N ALA A 68 0.74 0.28 12.39
CA ALA A 68 -0.32 0.93 11.63
C ALA A 68 -1.51 0.00 11.31
N ALA A 69 -1.39 -1.31 11.48
CA ALA A 69 -2.42 -2.27 11.08
C ALA A 69 -3.78 -2.00 11.75
N LEU A 70 -3.79 -1.77 13.06
CA LEU A 70 -5.03 -1.48 13.80
C LEU A 70 -5.65 -0.13 13.40
N PRO A 71 -4.93 1.02 13.45
CA PRO A 71 -5.52 2.30 13.08
C PRO A 71 -5.94 2.35 11.60
N CYS A 72 -5.21 1.71 10.70
CA CYS A 72 -5.59 1.62 9.28
C CYS A 72 -6.87 0.80 9.07
N GLY A 73 -7.07 -0.27 9.84
CA GLY A 73 -8.31 -1.03 9.83
C GLY A 73 -9.52 -0.15 10.18
N PHE A 74 -9.45 0.59 11.30
CA PHE A 74 -10.50 1.55 11.69
C PHE A 74 -10.70 2.66 10.65
N LEU A 75 -9.63 3.15 10.06
CA LEU A 75 -9.71 4.17 9.02
C LEU A 75 -10.50 3.67 7.81
N ILE A 76 -10.19 2.46 7.32
CA ILE A 76 -10.90 1.86 6.17
C ILE A 76 -12.38 1.64 6.48
N ASP A 77 -12.72 1.27 7.72
CA ASP A 77 -14.12 1.09 8.13
C ASP A 77 -14.89 2.42 8.09
N ARG A 78 -14.24 3.55 8.38
CA ARG A 78 -14.86 4.87 8.34
C ARG A 78 -14.95 5.49 6.95
N ILE A 79 -13.85 5.44 6.17
CA ILE A 79 -13.78 6.14 4.87
C ILE A 79 -14.15 5.26 3.67
N GLY A 80 -14.25 3.97 3.90
CA GLY A 80 -14.51 2.94 2.87
C GLY A 80 -13.24 2.46 2.16
N PRO A 81 -13.27 1.21 1.64
CA PRO A 81 -12.08 0.55 1.11
C PRO A 81 -11.53 1.19 -0.17
N ARG A 82 -12.38 1.81 -1.01
CA ARG A 82 -11.93 2.50 -2.24
C ARG A 82 -11.05 3.71 -1.93
N LYS A 83 -11.47 4.55 -0.98
CA LYS A 83 -10.68 5.71 -0.55
C LYS A 83 -9.42 5.26 0.18
N GLY A 84 -9.50 4.20 0.98
CA GLY A 84 -8.34 3.60 1.64
C GLY A 84 -7.26 3.16 0.64
N LEU A 85 -7.64 2.49 -0.46
CA LEU A 85 -6.71 2.10 -1.51
C LEU A 85 -6.08 3.29 -2.26
N LEU A 86 -6.85 4.36 -2.51
CA LEU A 86 -6.30 5.59 -3.10
C LEU A 86 -5.26 6.24 -2.20
N ILE A 87 -5.56 6.35 -0.90
CA ILE A 87 -4.60 6.87 0.09
C ILE A 87 -3.34 6.00 0.12
N ALA A 88 -3.48 4.68 0.11
CA ALA A 88 -2.36 3.76 0.07
C ALA A 88 -1.49 3.97 -1.18
N ALA A 89 -2.09 4.12 -2.36
CA ALA A 89 -1.38 4.38 -3.60
C ALA A 89 -0.59 5.69 -3.56
N VAL A 90 -1.19 6.76 -2.99
CA VAL A 90 -0.51 8.05 -2.80
C VAL A 90 0.67 7.92 -1.82
N ILE A 91 0.48 7.23 -0.70
CA ILE A 91 1.56 6.98 0.29
C ILE A 91 2.71 6.21 -0.37
N MET A 92 2.42 5.17 -1.15
CA MET A 92 3.44 4.39 -1.85
C MET A 92 4.19 5.23 -2.88
N GLY A 93 3.48 6.03 -3.69
CA GLY A 93 4.08 6.93 -4.66
C GLY A 93 4.98 7.96 -4.00
N LEU A 94 4.51 8.57 -2.91
CA LEU A 94 5.29 9.54 -2.14
C LEU A 94 6.55 8.89 -1.54
N SER A 95 6.42 7.70 -0.95
CA SER A 95 7.57 6.94 -0.44
C SER A 95 8.59 6.65 -1.55
N GLY A 96 8.14 6.27 -2.74
CA GLY A 96 9.02 6.03 -3.90
C GLY A 96 9.80 7.29 -4.30
N LEU A 97 9.13 8.44 -4.37
CA LEU A 97 9.77 9.73 -4.67
C LEU A 97 10.79 10.12 -3.59
N LEU A 98 10.43 9.96 -2.31
CA LEU A 98 11.35 10.26 -1.21
C LEU A 98 12.58 9.35 -1.21
N ARG A 99 12.44 8.07 -1.59
CA ARG A 99 13.58 7.15 -1.74
C ARG A 99 14.53 7.59 -2.85
N SER A 100 14.00 8.11 -3.96
CA SER A 100 14.84 8.59 -5.07
C SER A 100 15.63 9.84 -4.74
N ALA A 101 15.19 10.60 -3.73
CA ALA A 101 15.85 11.80 -3.25
C ALA A 101 16.59 11.59 -1.91
N ALA A 102 16.79 10.34 -1.50
CA ALA A 102 17.41 10.03 -0.21
C ALA A 102 18.95 10.04 -0.35
N ASP A 103 19.59 10.99 0.32
CA ASP A 103 21.06 11.15 0.34
C ASP A 103 21.69 10.68 1.65
N THR A 104 20.89 10.30 2.64
CA THR A 104 21.35 9.87 3.96
C THR A 104 20.58 8.64 4.46
N HIS A 105 21.18 7.90 5.41
CA HIS A 105 20.50 6.81 6.11
C HIS A 105 19.15 7.24 6.69
N LEU A 106 19.07 8.41 7.34
CA LEU A 106 17.85 8.88 7.98
C LEU A 106 16.73 9.18 6.97
N THR A 107 17.07 9.84 5.85
CA THR A 107 16.09 10.15 4.81
C THR A 107 15.57 8.88 4.14
N LEU A 108 16.45 7.91 3.89
CA LEU A 108 16.05 6.60 3.36
C LEU A 108 15.17 5.82 4.35
N PHE A 109 15.56 5.80 5.65
CA PHE A 109 14.78 5.15 6.71
C PHE A 109 13.36 5.72 6.80
N LEU A 110 13.22 7.05 6.82
CA LEU A 110 11.92 7.73 6.87
C LEU A 110 11.07 7.43 5.61
N ALA A 111 11.69 7.44 4.44
CA ALA A 111 11.00 7.11 3.19
C ALA A 111 10.45 5.68 3.20
N VAL A 112 11.24 4.72 3.72
CA VAL A 112 10.82 3.31 3.85
C VAL A 112 9.78 3.15 4.96
N ALA A 113 9.87 3.89 6.06
CA ALA A 113 8.87 3.90 7.13
C ALA A 113 7.50 4.39 6.63
N ILE A 114 7.46 5.45 5.81
CA ILE A 114 6.24 5.95 5.17
C ILE A 114 5.58 4.85 4.32
N PHE A 115 6.36 4.07 3.58
CA PHE A 115 5.82 2.92 2.82
C PHE A 115 5.09 1.92 3.73
N GLY A 116 5.58 1.70 4.95
CA GLY A 116 4.95 0.83 5.93
C GLY A 116 3.53 1.23 6.31
N LEU A 117 3.16 2.52 6.22
CA LEU A 117 1.79 3.00 6.44
C LEU A 117 0.82 2.58 5.33
N GLY A 118 1.30 2.47 4.09
CA GLY A 118 0.49 2.07 2.94
C GLY A 118 0.09 0.60 2.96
N GLY A 119 0.95 -0.27 3.49
CA GLY A 119 0.77 -1.71 3.48
C GLY A 119 -0.55 -2.21 4.09
N PRO A 120 -0.88 -1.84 5.34
CA PRO A 120 -2.13 -2.25 5.98
C PRO A 120 -3.38 -1.77 5.25
N LEU A 121 -3.34 -0.57 4.65
CA LEU A 121 -4.44 -0.03 3.84
C LEU A 121 -4.71 -0.90 2.60
N ILE A 122 -3.66 -1.43 1.98
CA ILE A 122 -3.78 -2.34 0.84
C ILE A 122 -4.32 -3.70 1.31
N SER A 123 -3.69 -4.28 2.33
CA SER A 123 -4.02 -5.63 2.80
C SER A 123 -5.43 -5.77 3.33
N VAL A 124 -5.99 -4.71 3.96
CA VAL A 124 -7.37 -4.70 4.45
C VAL A 124 -8.34 -4.17 3.39
N GLY A 125 -7.94 -3.15 2.62
CA GLY A 125 -8.79 -2.48 1.65
C GLY A 125 -9.12 -3.33 0.43
N ALA A 126 -8.13 -4.02 -0.14
CA ALA A 126 -8.30 -4.76 -1.38
C ALA A 126 -9.28 -5.97 -1.25
N PRO A 127 -9.17 -6.85 -0.24
CA PRO A 127 -10.17 -7.91 -0.05
C PRO A 127 -11.58 -7.36 0.15
N LYS A 128 -11.74 -6.23 0.87
CA LYS A 128 -13.05 -5.58 1.05
C LYS A 128 -13.63 -5.06 -0.25
N VAL A 129 -12.82 -4.43 -1.13
CA VAL A 129 -13.28 -3.99 -2.46
C VAL A 129 -13.71 -5.18 -3.30
N ILE A 130 -12.93 -6.26 -3.31
CA ILE A 130 -13.25 -7.47 -4.06
C ILE A 130 -14.55 -8.10 -3.53
N ALA A 131 -14.70 -8.23 -2.22
CA ALA A 131 -15.90 -8.75 -1.60
C ALA A 131 -17.15 -7.94 -2.01
N LEU A 132 -17.08 -6.61 -1.98
CA LEU A 132 -18.18 -5.74 -2.42
C LEU A 132 -18.53 -5.89 -3.90
N LEU A 133 -17.54 -6.17 -4.77
CA LEU A 133 -17.75 -6.38 -6.19
C LEU A 133 -18.41 -7.73 -6.51
N PHE A 134 -18.22 -8.74 -5.67
CA PHE A 134 -18.67 -10.11 -5.94
C PHE A 134 -19.82 -10.60 -5.05
N GLN A 135 -20.14 -9.90 -3.95
CA GLN A 135 -21.29 -10.25 -3.07
C GLN A 135 -22.67 -10.11 -3.74
N GLY A 136 -22.79 -9.50 -4.91
CA GLY A 136 -24.04 -9.36 -5.65
C GLY A 136 -24.53 -10.63 -6.37
N LYS A 137 -23.88 -11.80 -6.22
CA LYS A 137 -24.19 -12.98 -7.04
C LYS A 137 -24.98 -14.12 -6.33
N ASN A 138 -25.21 -13.99 -5.03
CA ASN A 138 -25.93 -15.03 -4.27
C ASN A 138 -27.18 -14.48 -3.57
N ARG A 139 -28.21 -14.11 -4.36
CA ARG A 139 -29.61 -14.10 -3.97
C ARG A 139 -30.48 -14.31 -5.20
#